data_1f3663d27e5f9b2a9bf1a90195715eed
#
_entry.id   1f3663d27e5f9b2a9bf1a90195715eed
#
_cell.length_a   1.000
_cell.length_b   1.000
_cell.length_c   1.000
_cell.angle_alpha   90.00
_cell.angle_beta   90.00
_cell.angle_gamma   90.00
#
_symmetry.space_group_name_H-M   'P 1'
#
loop_
_entity.id
_entity.type
_entity.pdbx_description
1 polymer ?
#
loop_
_entity_poly.entity_id
_entity_poly.type
_entity_poly.pdbx_seq_one_letter_code
_entity_poly.pdbx_strand_id
1 'polypeptide(L)'
;MEKEWSDGFDDNEVINGDNVEPPKRGLIGYLVIYLLCYPISFGGFLPGWDSGITAGFINMDNFKMNFGSYKHSTGEYYLSNVRMGLLVAMFSIGCAIGGLIFARLADTLGRRLAIVIVVLVYMVGAIIQISSNHKWYQYFVGKIIYGLGAGGCSVLCPMLLSEIAPTDLRGGLVSLYQLNMTFGIFLGYCSVYGTRKYDNTAQWRVPLGLCFLWALIIIIGMLLVPESPRYLIECERH
;
A
#
# COMPACT_ATOMS: atom_id res chain seq x y z
N MET A 1 -48.22 -44.48 12.12
CA MET A 1 -46.77 -44.63 11.89
C MET A 1 -46.18 -43.25 11.62
N GLU A 2 -46.55 -42.26 12.48
CA GLU A 2 -46.17 -40.85 12.29
C GLU A 2 -45.97 -40.13 13.63
N LYS A 3 -45.45 -40.81 14.64
CA LYS A 3 -45.32 -40.28 16.02
C LYS A 3 -44.00 -40.64 16.73
N GLU A 4 -42.93 -40.95 15.99
CA GLU A 4 -41.68 -41.45 16.60
C GLU A 4 -40.41 -40.67 16.20
N TRP A 5 -40.59 -39.44 15.65
CA TRP A 5 -39.43 -38.62 15.25
C TRP A 5 -39.37 -37.26 15.97
N SER A 6 -40.10 -37.05 17.07
CA SER A 6 -40.11 -35.75 17.78
C SER A 6 -39.37 -35.73 19.13
N ASP A 7 -38.84 -36.89 19.59
CA ASP A 7 -38.20 -36.98 20.91
C ASP A 7 -36.68 -37.18 20.80
N GLY A 8 -35.94 -36.20 20.43
CA GLY A 8 -34.47 -36.34 20.38
C GLY A 8 -33.68 -35.09 20.04
N PHE A 9 -34.30 -33.97 19.83
CA PHE A 9 -33.57 -32.69 19.70
C PHE A 9 -33.85 -31.86 20.93
N ASP A 10 -32.93 -31.93 21.88
CA ASP A 10 -32.89 -31.03 23.05
C ASP A 10 -32.37 -29.68 22.59
N ASP A 11 -33.25 -28.74 22.31
CA ASP A 11 -32.95 -27.37 21.90
C ASP A 11 -32.05 -26.61 22.93
N ASN A 12 -31.84 -27.20 24.11
CA ASN A 12 -30.96 -26.66 25.14
C ASN A 12 -29.48 -27.05 24.97
N GLU A 13 -29.14 -28.07 24.19
CA GLU A 13 -27.75 -28.41 23.90
C GLU A 13 -27.09 -27.51 22.83
N VAL A 14 -27.89 -26.89 21.96
CA VAL A 14 -27.40 -26.03 20.88
C VAL A 14 -26.94 -24.65 21.41
N ILE A 15 -27.42 -24.25 22.59
CA ILE A 15 -27.15 -22.90 23.16
C ILE A 15 -25.85 -22.85 24.00
N ASN A 16 -25.26 -23.99 24.38
CA ASN A 16 -24.06 -24.04 25.22
C ASN A 16 -22.74 -24.25 24.45
N GLY A 17 -22.77 -24.28 23.12
CA GLY A 17 -21.58 -24.55 22.29
C GLY A 17 -20.64 -23.37 22.04
N ASP A 18 -21.04 -22.12 22.35
CA ASP A 18 -20.36 -20.95 21.78
C ASP A 18 -19.65 -20.04 22.77
N ASN A 19 -19.41 -20.46 23.99
CA ASN A 19 -18.54 -19.71 24.94
C ASN A 19 -17.18 -20.39 25.14
N VAL A 20 -16.54 -20.84 24.05
CA VAL A 20 -15.09 -21.11 24.08
C VAL A 20 -14.42 -19.75 23.99
N GLU A 21 -14.23 -19.07 25.13
CA GLU A 21 -13.34 -17.92 25.19
C GLU A 21 -12.00 -18.33 24.55
N PRO A 22 -11.52 -17.61 23.53
CA PRO A 22 -10.23 -17.94 22.93
C PRO A 22 -9.18 -17.90 24.02
N PRO A 23 -8.24 -18.85 24.06
CA PRO A 23 -7.25 -18.95 25.12
C PRO A 23 -6.53 -17.60 25.24
N LYS A 24 -6.56 -17.00 26.42
CA LYS A 24 -5.91 -15.72 26.73
C LYS A 24 -4.43 -15.89 26.47
N ARG A 25 -3.97 -15.44 25.32
CA ARG A 25 -2.55 -15.49 24.90
C ARG A 25 -1.77 -14.58 25.84
N GLY A 26 -0.66 -15.08 26.38
CA GLY A 26 0.21 -14.24 27.22
C GLY A 26 0.74 -13.03 26.43
N LEU A 27 1.18 -12.00 27.12
CA LEU A 27 1.69 -10.73 26.55
C LEU A 27 2.73 -10.97 25.44
N ILE A 28 3.56 -12.00 25.59
CA ILE A 28 4.58 -12.41 24.59
C ILE A 28 3.93 -12.87 23.28
N GLY A 29 2.81 -13.61 23.35
CA GLY A 29 2.10 -14.07 22.15
C GLY A 29 1.52 -12.89 21.34
N TYR A 30 1.00 -11.88 22.01
CA TYR A 30 0.53 -10.66 21.35
C TYR A 30 1.68 -9.89 20.68
N LEU A 31 2.81 -9.77 21.36
CA LEU A 31 3.99 -9.07 20.83
C LEU A 31 4.54 -9.75 19.58
N VAL A 32 4.59 -11.08 19.55
CA VAL A 32 5.02 -11.84 18.35
C VAL A 32 4.08 -11.59 17.17
N ILE A 33 2.75 -11.56 17.42
CA ILE A 33 1.77 -11.26 16.36
C ILE A 33 1.97 -9.84 15.81
N TYR A 34 2.16 -8.84 16.69
CA TYR A 34 2.44 -7.47 16.25
C TYR A 34 3.72 -7.39 15.43
N LEU A 35 4.80 -8.06 15.83
CA LEU A 35 6.06 -8.08 15.11
C LEU A 35 5.93 -8.74 13.72
N LEU A 36 5.15 -9.81 13.61
CA LEU A 36 4.90 -10.49 12.32
C LEU A 36 3.99 -9.66 11.40
N CYS A 37 3.01 -8.96 11.95
CA CYS A 37 2.07 -8.15 11.18
C CYS A 37 2.60 -6.75 10.83
N TYR A 38 3.64 -6.27 11.55
CA TYR A 38 4.19 -4.94 11.32
C TYR A 38 4.71 -4.71 9.89
N PRO A 39 5.49 -5.64 9.28
CA PRO A 39 5.95 -5.48 7.89
C PRO A 39 4.80 -5.37 6.88
N ILE A 40 3.69 -6.09 7.13
CA ILE A 40 2.50 -6.02 6.29
C ILE A 40 1.83 -4.64 6.43
N SER A 41 1.69 -4.17 7.68
CA SER A 41 1.14 -2.84 7.97
C SER A 41 1.99 -1.72 7.36
N PHE A 42 3.32 -1.93 7.28
CA PHE A 42 4.24 -0.98 6.67
C PHE A 42 4.02 -0.83 5.14
N GLY A 43 3.31 -1.78 4.50
CA GLY A 43 2.85 -1.62 3.11
C GLY A 43 1.99 -0.38 2.87
N GLY A 44 1.30 0.15 3.90
CA GLY A 44 0.59 1.42 3.84
C GLY A 44 1.49 2.65 3.68
N PHE A 45 2.76 2.52 4.06
CA PHE A 45 3.71 3.63 3.96
C PHE A 45 3.96 4.06 2.51
N LEU A 46 3.97 3.14 1.53
CA LEU A 46 4.23 3.45 0.12
C LEU A 46 3.23 4.44 -0.49
N PRO A 47 1.90 4.20 -0.46
CA PRO A 47 0.93 5.16 -0.98
C PRO A 47 0.91 6.47 -0.19
N GLY A 48 1.19 6.41 1.13
CA GLY A 48 1.33 7.59 1.97
C GLY A 48 2.52 8.45 1.54
N TRP A 49 3.69 7.84 1.38
CA TRP A 49 4.90 8.53 0.91
C TRP A 49 4.69 9.23 -0.42
N ASP A 50 4.08 8.54 -1.42
CA ASP A 50 3.80 9.15 -2.72
C ASP A 50 2.88 10.37 -2.60
N SER A 51 1.84 10.28 -1.80
CA SER A 51 0.92 11.40 -1.57
C SER A 51 1.66 12.60 -0.98
N GLY A 52 2.56 12.38 -0.01
CA GLY A 52 3.38 13.42 0.60
C GLY A 52 4.35 14.09 -0.36
N ILE A 53 5.12 13.30 -1.13
CA ILE A 53 6.09 13.85 -2.08
C ILE A 53 5.42 14.54 -3.28
N THR A 54 4.32 13.99 -3.80
CA THR A 54 3.61 14.55 -4.95
C THR A 54 3.06 15.94 -4.65
N ALA A 55 2.44 16.12 -3.49
CA ALA A 55 1.95 17.42 -3.07
C ALA A 55 3.07 18.46 -2.91
N GLY A 56 4.27 18.02 -2.53
CA GLY A 56 5.44 18.90 -2.42
C GLY A 56 6.06 19.26 -3.77
N PHE A 57 6.11 18.34 -4.73
CA PHE A 57 6.72 18.57 -6.05
C PHE A 57 6.02 19.67 -6.85
N ILE A 58 4.71 19.82 -6.71
CA ILE A 58 3.92 20.83 -7.40
C ILE A 58 4.46 22.25 -7.14
N ASN A 59 5.04 22.48 -5.96
CA ASN A 59 5.56 23.79 -5.55
C ASN A 59 7.06 23.98 -5.82
N MET A 60 7.77 22.96 -6.28
CA MET A 60 9.21 23.02 -6.55
C MET A 60 9.51 23.71 -7.89
N ASP A 61 10.41 24.70 -7.87
CA ASP A 61 10.75 25.47 -9.06
C ASP A 61 11.47 24.63 -10.11
N ASN A 62 12.34 23.71 -9.68
CA ASN A 62 13.05 22.79 -10.58
C ASN A 62 12.09 21.78 -11.26
N PHE A 63 11.03 21.34 -10.56
CA PHE A 63 9.98 20.51 -11.14
C PHE A 63 9.16 21.29 -12.17
N LYS A 64 8.85 22.56 -11.87
CA LYS A 64 8.16 23.45 -12.81
C LYS A 64 9.01 23.75 -14.05
N MET A 65 10.34 23.91 -13.91
CA MET A 65 11.25 24.09 -15.04
C MET A 65 11.29 22.87 -15.97
N ASN A 66 11.27 21.66 -15.39
CA ASN A 66 11.35 20.42 -16.17
C ASN A 66 10.02 20.04 -16.85
N PHE A 67 8.89 20.29 -16.21
CA PHE A 67 7.58 19.80 -16.65
C PHE A 67 6.53 20.89 -16.85
N GLY A 68 6.86 22.14 -16.55
CA GLY A 68 5.98 23.30 -16.71
C GLY A 68 6.03 23.92 -18.10
N SER A 69 5.19 24.94 -18.30
CA SER A 69 5.19 25.80 -19.47
C SER A 69 5.73 27.18 -19.09
N TYR A 70 6.53 27.77 -19.98
CA TYR A 70 7.06 29.12 -19.79
C TYR A 70 6.00 30.18 -20.07
N LYS A 71 5.77 31.11 -19.16
CA LYS A 71 4.83 32.21 -19.33
C LYS A 71 5.59 33.48 -19.62
N HIS A 72 5.52 33.93 -20.86
CA HIS A 72 6.21 35.15 -21.33
C HIS A 72 5.82 36.44 -20.56
N SER A 73 4.61 36.50 -20.00
CA SER A 73 4.12 37.67 -19.27
C SER A 73 4.70 37.85 -17.87
N THR A 74 5.14 36.78 -17.21
CA THR A 74 5.69 36.80 -15.84
C THR A 74 7.15 36.40 -15.78
N GLY A 75 7.73 35.88 -16.89
CA GLY A 75 9.10 35.39 -16.92
C GLY A 75 9.37 34.09 -16.11
N GLU A 76 8.32 33.43 -15.64
CA GLU A 76 8.43 32.26 -14.77
C GLU A 76 7.84 31.01 -15.41
N TYR A 77 8.40 29.85 -15.01
CA TYR A 77 7.81 28.57 -15.36
C TYR A 77 6.65 28.25 -14.41
N TYR A 78 5.50 27.90 -14.96
CA TYR A 78 4.35 27.50 -14.19
C TYR A 78 3.83 26.14 -14.62
N LEU A 79 3.30 25.40 -13.67
CA LEU A 79 2.59 24.16 -13.94
C LEU A 79 1.09 24.49 -14.15
N SER A 80 0.55 24.15 -15.32
CA SER A 80 -0.87 24.37 -15.60
C SER A 80 -1.72 23.57 -14.58
N ASN A 81 -2.85 24.15 -14.13
CA ASN A 81 -3.80 23.48 -13.24
C ASN A 81 -4.26 22.13 -13.80
N VAL A 82 -4.35 22.00 -15.12
CA VAL A 82 -4.68 20.75 -15.80
C VAL A 82 -3.58 19.71 -15.57
N ARG A 83 -2.30 20.09 -15.70
CA ARG A 83 -1.18 19.17 -15.46
C ARG A 83 -1.08 18.74 -13.99
N MET A 84 -1.34 19.66 -13.06
CA MET A 84 -1.41 19.32 -11.62
C MET A 84 -2.53 18.31 -11.34
N GLY A 85 -3.73 18.58 -11.86
CA GLY A 85 -4.87 17.66 -11.71
C GLY A 85 -4.61 16.28 -12.34
N LEU A 86 -3.96 16.26 -13.51
CA LEU A 86 -3.59 15.03 -14.19
C LEU A 86 -2.57 14.20 -13.40
N LEU A 87 -1.60 14.80 -12.72
CA LEU A 87 -0.63 14.09 -11.87
C LEU A 87 -1.33 13.29 -10.78
N VAL A 88 -2.31 13.90 -10.12
CA VAL A 88 -3.07 13.23 -9.05
C VAL A 88 -4.06 12.23 -9.64
N ALA A 89 -4.76 12.58 -10.72
CA ALA A 89 -5.75 11.73 -11.36
C ALA A 89 -5.13 10.43 -11.92
N MET A 90 -3.98 10.51 -12.58
CA MET A 90 -3.31 9.34 -13.16
C MET A 90 -2.82 8.37 -12.08
N PHE A 91 -2.34 8.88 -10.95
CA PHE A 91 -2.02 8.04 -9.81
C PHE A 91 -3.26 7.32 -9.29
N SER A 92 -4.37 8.04 -9.08
CA SER A 92 -5.62 7.47 -8.58
C SER A 92 -6.23 6.44 -9.53
N ILE A 93 -6.19 6.68 -10.84
CA ILE A 93 -6.62 5.73 -11.86
C ILE A 93 -5.72 4.47 -11.81
N GLY A 94 -4.40 4.66 -11.72
CA GLY A 94 -3.46 3.56 -11.53
C GLY A 94 -3.79 2.74 -10.28
N CYS A 95 -4.07 3.39 -9.15
CA CYS A 95 -4.45 2.71 -7.90
C CYS A 95 -5.74 1.90 -8.04
N ALA A 96 -6.77 2.46 -8.68
CA ALA A 96 -8.04 1.76 -8.88
C ALA A 96 -7.87 0.50 -9.73
N ILE A 97 -7.18 0.61 -10.87
CA ILE A 97 -6.91 -0.51 -11.77
C ILE A 97 -6.01 -1.54 -11.08
N GLY A 98 -4.95 -1.09 -10.40
CA GLY A 98 -4.01 -1.94 -9.68
C GLY A 98 -4.69 -2.74 -8.58
N GLY A 99 -5.54 -2.10 -7.77
CA GLY A 99 -6.31 -2.78 -6.73
C GLY A 99 -7.16 -3.92 -7.27
N LEU A 100 -7.85 -3.71 -8.39
CA LEU A 100 -8.69 -4.72 -9.03
C LEU A 100 -7.90 -5.89 -9.62
N ILE A 101 -6.81 -5.59 -10.34
CA ILE A 101 -5.98 -6.62 -10.99
C ILE A 101 -5.26 -7.47 -9.94
N PHE A 102 -4.61 -6.82 -8.99
CA PHE A 102 -3.79 -7.52 -8.00
C PHE A 102 -4.61 -8.25 -6.93
N ALA A 103 -5.85 -7.81 -6.65
CA ALA A 103 -6.76 -8.59 -5.81
C ALA A 103 -7.00 -9.99 -6.40
N ARG A 104 -7.33 -10.08 -7.68
CA ARG A 104 -7.50 -11.37 -8.37
C ARG A 104 -6.21 -12.18 -8.46
N LEU A 105 -5.08 -11.50 -8.70
CA LEU A 105 -3.78 -12.17 -8.78
C LEU A 105 -3.39 -12.79 -7.43
N ALA A 106 -3.75 -12.15 -6.32
CA ALA A 106 -3.48 -12.64 -4.98
C ALA A 106 -4.24 -13.92 -4.64
N ASP A 107 -5.42 -14.13 -5.24
CA ASP A 107 -6.20 -15.36 -5.05
C ASP A 107 -5.52 -16.56 -5.75
N THR A 108 -4.81 -16.33 -6.85
CA THR A 108 -4.16 -17.39 -7.65
C THR A 108 -2.72 -17.68 -7.21
N LEU A 109 -1.93 -16.64 -6.90
CA LEU A 109 -0.50 -16.77 -6.59
C LEU A 109 -0.18 -16.81 -5.08
N GLY A 110 -1.17 -16.54 -4.25
CA GLY A 110 -0.95 -16.32 -2.82
C GLY A 110 -0.72 -14.86 -2.47
N ARG A 111 -1.14 -14.49 -1.25
CA ARG A 111 -1.15 -13.09 -0.81
C ARG A 111 0.27 -12.52 -0.68
N ARG A 112 1.19 -13.32 -0.16
CA ARG A 112 2.60 -12.94 0.07
C ARG A 112 3.32 -12.65 -1.23
N LEU A 113 3.28 -13.58 -2.21
CA LEU A 113 3.92 -13.41 -3.51
C LEU A 113 3.30 -12.26 -4.29
N ALA A 114 1.97 -12.10 -4.22
CA ALA A 114 1.28 -10.99 -4.86
C ALA A 114 1.77 -9.63 -4.35
N ILE A 115 1.97 -9.46 -3.04
CA ILE A 115 2.49 -8.21 -2.47
C ILE A 115 3.92 -7.95 -2.97
N VAL A 116 4.79 -8.95 -3.03
CA VAL A 116 6.15 -8.78 -3.56
C VAL A 116 6.12 -8.33 -5.02
N ILE A 117 5.28 -8.94 -5.86
CA ILE A 117 5.11 -8.55 -7.27
C ILE A 117 4.63 -7.11 -7.38
N VAL A 118 3.64 -6.73 -6.57
CA VAL A 118 3.08 -5.38 -6.53
C VAL A 118 4.13 -4.35 -6.18
N VAL A 119 4.98 -4.63 -5.18
CA VAL A 119 6.08 -3.74 -4.79
C VAL A 119 7.13 -3.64 -5.90
N LEU A 120 7.41 -4.71 -6.63
CA LEU A 120 8.30 -4.66 -7.79
C LEU A 120 7.72 -3.78 -8.92
N VAL A 121 6.41 -3.88 -9.21
CA VAL A 121 5.73 -3.00 -10.18
C VAL A 121 5.81 -1.54 -9.74
N TYR A 122 5.62 -1.27 -8.45
CA TYR A 122 5.81 0.06 -7.87
C TYR A 122 7.22 0.60 -8.11
N MET A 123 8.26 -0.22 -7.88
CA MET A 123 9.66 0.15 -8.13
C MET A 123 9.91 0.47 -9.60
N VAL A 124 9.36 -0.33 -10.53
CA VAL A 124 9.47 -0.07 -11.98
C VAL A 124 8.86 1.30 -12.33
N GLY A 125 7.67 1.61 -11.78
CA GLY A 125 7.05 2.92 -11.95
C GLY A 125 7.94 4.07 -11.46
N ALA A 126 8.60 3.89 -10.30
CA ALA A 126 9.56 4.87 -9.75
C ALA A 126 10.78 5.06 -10.66
N ILE A 127 11.35 3.98 -11.23
CA ILE A 127 12.48 4.04 -12.17
C ILE A 127 12.11 4.87 -13.40
N ILE A 128 10.92 4.62 -13.99
CA ILE A 128 10.45 5.34 -15.16
C ILE A 128 10.29 6.84 -14.85
N GLN A 129 9.76 7.19 -13.67
CA GLN A 129 9.64 8.58 -13.24
C GLN A 129 10.99 9.25 -13.06
N ILE A 130 11.94 8.62 -12.35
CA ILE A 130 13.29 9.18 -12.10
C ILE A 130 14.07 9.35 -13.41
N SER A 131 13.90 8.42 -14.36
CA SER A 131 14.53 8.47 -15.68
C SER A 131 13.93 9.52 -16.61
N SER A 132 12.80 10.16 -16.26
CA SER A 132 12.18 11.16 -17.10
C SER A 132 13.00 12.46 -17.10
N ASN A 133 13.56 12.82 -18.28
CA ASN A 133 14.26 14.07 -18.51
C ASN A 133 13.38 14.94 -19.43
N HIS A 134 12.76 16.01 -18.92
CA HIS A 134 11.92 16.94 -19.67
C HIS A 134 10.76 16.30 -20.48
N LYS A 135 10.60 14.98 -20.44
CA LYS A 135 9.55 14.26 -21.16
C LYS A 135 8.33 14.05 -20.25
N TRP A 136 7.40 14.97 -20.31
CA TRP A 136 6.15 14.93 -19.57
C TRP A 136 5.42 13.57 -19.69
N TYR A 137 5.30 13.05 -20.92
CA TYR A 137 4.60 11.78 -21.17
C TYR A 137 5.25 10.58 -20.44
N GLN A 138 6.57 10.54 -20.36
CA GLN A 138 7.28 9.48 -19.67
C GLN A 138 7.00 9.51 -18.16
N TYR A 139 7.00 10.69 -17.57
CA TYR A 139 6.65 10.87 -16.15
C TYR A 139 5.22 10.39 -15.88
N PHE A 140 4.27 10.70 -16.78
CA PHE A 140 2.87 10.29 -16.71
C PHE A 140 2.70 8.77 -16.73
N VAL A 141 3.31 8.09 -17.70
CA VAL A 141 3.28 6.63 -17.80
C VAL A 141 3.88 6.01 -16.54
N GLY A 142 5.01 6.54 -16.09
CA GLY A 142 5.61 6.13 -14.82
C GLY A 142 4.66 6.28 -13.63
N LYS A 143 3.90 7.39 -13.57
CA LYS A 143 2.94 7.66 -12.50
C LYS A 143 1.76 6.68 -12.47
N ILE A 144 1.28 6.23 -13.64
CA ILE A 144 0.24 5.21 -13.74
C ILE A 144 0.76 3.86 -13.22
N ILE A 145 1.95 3.42 -13.69
CA ILE A 145 2.55 2.14 -13.29
C ILE A 145 2.87 2.16 -11.79
N TYR A 146 3.36 3.27 -11.28
CA TYR A 146 3.60 3.50 -9.86
C TYR A 146 2.30 3.40 -9.05
N GLY A 147 1.22 4.02 -9.56
CA GLY A 147 -0.12 3.92 -8.98
C GLY A 147 -0.65 2.49 -8.97
N LEU A 148 -0.43 1.70 -10.05
CA LEU A 148 -0.81 0.27 -10.08
C LEU A 148 -0.21 -0.48 -8.89
N GLY A 149 1.08 -0.28 -8.61
CA GLY A 149 1.74 -0.88 -7.46
C GLY A 149 1.18 -0.38 -6.13
N ALA A 150 1.02 0.93 -5.95
CA ALA A 150 0.48 1.52 -4.73
C ALA A 150 -0.95 1.03 -4.43
N GLY A 151 -1.81 0.94 -5.47
CA GLY A 151 -3.18 0.44 -5.36
C GLY A 151 -3.24 -1.04 -4.97
N GLY A 152 -2.37 -1.88 -5.54
CA GLY A 152 -2.24 -3.28 -5.13
C GLY A 152 -1.87 -3.40 -3.65
N CYS A 153 -0.87 -2.65 -3.16
CA CYS A 153 -0.52 -2.63 -1.73
C CYS A 153 -1.68 -2.16 -0.86
N SER A 154 -2.45 -1.16 -1.31
CA SER A 154 -3.58 -0.61 -0.55
C SER A 154 -4.72 -1.62 -0.33
N VAL A 155 -4.86 -2.59 -1.22
CA VAL A 155 -5.87 -3.66 -1.11
C VAL A 155 -5.30 -4.89 -0.41
N LEU A 156 -4.12 -5.36 -0.84
CA LEU A 156 -3.57 -6.64 -0.38
C LEU A 156 -3.05 -6.60 1.06
N CYS A 157 -2.45 -5.48 1.50
CA CYS A 157 -1.91 -5.42 2.86
C CYS A 157 -3.01 -5.45 3.93
N PRO A 158 -4.09 -4.65 3.87
CA PRO A 158 -5.20 -4.77 4.82
C PRO A 158 -5.91 -6.12 4.73
N MET A 159 -6.04 -6.70 3.53
CA MET A 159 -6.62 -8.02 3.32
C MET A 159 -5.81 -9.08 4.06
N LEU A 160 -4.50 -9.15 3.83
CA LEU A 160 -3.61 -10.11 4.50
C LEU A 160 -3.60 -9.91 6.02
N LEU A 161 -3.58 -8.65 6.50
CA LEU A 161 -3.68 -8.34 7.92
C LEU A 161 -4.98 -8.88 8.53
N SER A 162 -6.11 -8.74 7.84
CA SER A 162 -7.41 -9.22 8.33
C SER A 162 -7.50 -10.75 8.34
N GLU A 163 -6.73 -11.45 7.51
CA GLU A 163 -6.68 -12.92 7.44
C GLU A 163 -5.78 -13.52 8.52
N ILE A 164 -4.65 -12.88 8.83
CA ILE A 164 -3.66 -13.38 9.80
C ILE A 164 -4.02 -12.95 11.22
N ALA A 165 -4.64 -11.78 11.37
CA ALA A 165 -4.93 -11.21 12.68
C ALA A 165 -6.01 -12.00 13.42
N PRO A 166 -5.80 -12.33 14.71
CA PRO A 166 -6.86 -12.81 15.60
C PRO A 166 -8.01 -11.79 15.67
N THR A 167 -9.22 -12.29 15.91
CA THR A 167 -10.46 -11.46 15.96
C THR A 167 -10.31 -10.23 16.85
N ASP A 168 -9.66 -10.41 18.03
CA ASP A 168 -9.50 -9.37 19.04
C ASP A 168 -8.55 -8.23 18.62
N LEU A 169 -7.57 -8.52 17.77
CA LEU A 169 -6.52 -7.58 17.34
C LEU A 169 -6.73 -7.04 15.92
N ARG A 170 -7.66 -7.59 15.16
CA ARG A 170 -7.86 -7.26 13.73
C ARG A 170 -8.06 -5.76 13.50
N GLY A 171 -8.92 -5.13 14.29
CA GLY A 171 -9.17 -3.69 14.19
C GLY A 171 -7.92 -2.84 14.46
N GLY A 172 -7.15 -3.21 15.50
CA GLY A 172 -5.91 -2.51 15.85
C GLY A 172 -4.83 -2.63 14.76
N LEU A 173 -4.66 -3.81 14.17
CA LEU A 173 -3.67 -4.06 13.12
C LEU A 173 -4.02 -3.35 11.79
N VAL A 174 -5.31 -3.31 11.43
CA VAL A 174 -5.76 -2.53 10.27
C VAL A 174 -5.59 -1.03 10.51
N SER A 175 -5.84 -0.56 11.74
CA SER A 175 -5.58 0.84 12.11
C SER A 175 -4.09 1.18 12.07
N LEU A 176 -3.21 0.23 12.39
CA LEU A 176 -1.75 0.38 12.27
C LEU A 176 -1.32 0.59 10.80
N TYR A 177 -1.98 -0.07 9.85
CA TYR A 177 -1.76 0.20 8.42
C TYR A 177 -2.07 1.65 8.06
N GLN A 178 -3.21 2.18 8.53
CA GLN A 178 -3.59 3.57 8.28
C GLN A 178 -2.66 4.56 8.98
N LEU A 179 -2.17 4.22 10.17
CA LEU A 179 -1.16 5.01 10.87
C LEU A 179 0.14 5.10 10.08
N ASN A 180 0.64 3.98 9.54
CA ASN A 180 1.82 3.94 8.68
C ASN A 180 1.62 4.77 7.40
N MET A 181 0.43 4.75 6.81
CA MET A 181 0.11 5.59 5.65
C MET A 181 0.22 7.08 6.00
N THR A 182 -0.36 7.51 7.11
CA THR A 182 -0.28 8.91 7.57
C THR A 182 1.16 9.30 7.89
N PHE A 183 1.91 8.41 8.51
CA PHE A 183 3.33 8.62 8.80
C PHE A 183 4.17 8.72 7.52
N GLY A 184 3.82 7.94 6.50
CA GLY A 184 4.41 8.06 5.16
C GLY A 184 4.18 9.43 4.53
N ILE A 185 2.96 9.96 4.62
CA ILE A 185 2.64 11.32 4.16
C ILE A 185 3.51 12.35 4.86
N PHE A 186 3.58 12.28 6.19
CA PHE A 186 4.36 13.20 7.01
C PHE A 186 5.85 13.19 6.62
N LEU A 187 6.47 12.00 6.56
CA LEU A 187 7.89 11.88 6.19
C LEU A 187 8.13 12.26 4.72
N GLY A 188 7.15 12.04 3.83
CA GLY A 188 7.18 12.50 2.45
C GLY A 188 7.31 14.03 2.38
N TYR A 189 6.49 14.76 3.12
CA TYR A 189 6.61 16.23 3.24
C TYR A 189 7.93 16.68 3.82
N CYS A 190 8.41 16.02 4.89
CA CYS A 190 9.71 16.32 5.50
C CYS A 190 10.86 16.15 4.50
N SER A 191 10.81 15.08 3.70
CA SER A 191 11.80 14.79 2.66
C SER A 191 11.83 15.88 1.60
N VAL A 192 10.67 16.29 1.11
CA VAL A 192 10.51 17.39 0.14
C VAL A 192 11.02 18.71 0.71
N TYR A 193 10.70 19.01 1.95
CA TYR A 193 11.19 20.21 2.63
C TYR A 193 12.72 20.21 2.75
N GLY A 194 13.30 19.06 3.11
CA GLY A 194 14.76 18.89 3.19
C GLY A 194 15.48 19.07 1.85
N THR A 195 14.87 18.58 0.76
CA THR A 195 15.44 18.66 -0.59
C THR A 195 15.20 20.00 -1.30
N ARG A 196 14.35 20.86 -0.76
CA ARG A 196 14.03 22.18 -1.35
C ARG A 196 15.24 23.07 -1.55
N LYS A 197 16.30 22.89 -0.76
CA LYS A 197 17.53 23.67 -0.83
C LYS A 197 18.43 23.33 -2.03
N TYR A 198 18.16 22.23 -2.73
CA TYR A 198 18.97 21.85 -3.89
C TYR A 198 18.48 22.57 -5.13
N ASP A 199 19.38 23.24 -5.85
CA ASP A 199 19.08 23.96 -7.11
C ASP A 199 19.10 23.04 -8.34
N ASN A 200 19.30 21.74 -8.16
CA ASN A 200 19.45 20.73 -9.20
C ASN A 200 18.23 19.80 -9.30
N THR A 201 18.19 18.98 -10.35
CA THR A 201 17.18 17.91 -10.53
C THR A 201 17.12 16.93 -9.36
N ALA A 202 18.12 16.90 -8.49
CA ALA A 202 18.13 16.13 -7.25
C ALA A 202 16.96 16.51 -6.31
N GLN A 203 16.44 17.74 -6.43
CA GLN A 203 15.35 18.26 -5.62
C GLN A 203 14.12 17.33 -5.58
N TRP A 204 13.72 16.76 -6.72
CA TRP A 204 12.57 15.85 -6.81
C TRP A 204 12.99 14.38 -6.99
N ARG A 205 14.22 14.12 -7.49
CA ARG A 205 14.73 12.75 -7.68
C ARG A 205 15.10 12.06 -6.37
N VAL A 206 15.61 12.80 -5.39
CA VAL A 206 15.99 12.21 -4.08
C VAL A 206 14.78 11.69 -3.32
N PRO A 207 13.67 12.43 -3.15
CA PRO A 207 12.47 11.88 -2.51
C PRO A 207 11.88 10.67 -3.27
N LEU A 208 11.93 10.69 -4.61
CA LEU A 208 11.55 9.51 -5.42
C LEU A 208 12.51 8.34 -5.24
N GLY A 209 13.81 8.60 -5.10
CA GLY A 209 14.82 7.57 -4.86
C GLY A 209 14.64 6.87 -3.50
N LEU A 210 14.19 7.58 -2.47
CA LEU A 210 13.89 6.98 -1.16
C LEU A 210 12.75 5.94 -1.21
N CYS A 211 11.90 5.97 -2.23
CA CYS A 211 10.88 4.94 -2.43
C CYS A 211 11.48 3.53 -2.54
N PHE A 212 12.69 3.39 -3.12
CA PHE A 212 13.37 2.09 -3.24
C PHE A 212 13.78 1.55 -1.88
N LEU A 213 14.21 2.41 -0.96
CA LEU A 213 14.54 2.00 0.40
C LEU A 213 13.31 1.42 1.11
N TRP A 214 12.18 2.11 1.02
CA TRP A 214 10.93 1.67 1.63
C TRP A 214 10.40 0.39 1.00
N ALA A 215 10.45 0.30 -0.33
CA ALA A 215 10.08 -0.90 -1.07
C ALA A 215 10.94 -2.10 -0.67
N LEU A 216 12.25 -1.91 -0.52
CA LEU A 216 13.17 -2.97 -0.08
C LEU A 216 12.84 -3.47 1.33
N ILE A 217 12.55 -2.57 2.27
CA ILE A 217 12.13 -2.92 3.64
C ILE A 217 10.87 -3.80 3.61
N ILE A 218 9.90 -3.47 2.77
CA ILE A 218 8.66 -4.26 2.64
C ILE A 218 8.97 -5.62 2.04
N ILE A 219 9.78 -5.72 0.98
CA ILE A 219 10.13 -6.99 0.36
C ILE A 219 10.81 -7.91 1.38
N ILE A 220 11.82 -7.40 2.11
CA ILE A 220 12.52 -8.16 3.16
C ILE A 220 11.52 -8.59 4.25
N GLY A 221 10.68 -7.67 4.70
CA GLY A 221 9.66 -7.95 5.70
C GLY A 221 8.69 -9.04 5.25
N MET A 222 8.23 -8.98 4.00
CA MET A 222 7.31 -9.99 3.43
C MET A 222 7.97 -11.37 3.27
N LEU A 223 9.28 -11.43 3.06
CA LEU A 223 10.00 -12.70 3.02
C LEU A 223 10.04 -13.40 4.38
N LEU A 224 9.93 -12.66 5.48
CA LEU A 224 9.91 -13.20 6.85
C LEU A 224 8.50 -13.59 7.31
N VAL A 225 7.45 -13.06 6.68
CA VAL A 225 6.05 -13.35 7.04
C VAL A 225 5.62 -14.69 6.43
N PRO A 226 4.98 -15.60 7.20
CA PRO A 226 4.41 -16.84 6.65
C PRO A 226 3.22 -16.54 5.74
N GLU A 227 2.89 -17.47 4.84
CA GLU A 227 1.70 -17.37 3.99
C GLU A 227 0.41 -17.35 4.81
N SER A 228 -0.65 -16.80 4.22
CA SER A 228 -1.97 -16.79 4.82
C SER A 228 -2.47 -18.22 5.08
N PRO A 229 -2.91 -18.56 6.31
CA PRO A 229 -3.50 -19.87 6.62
C PRO A 229 -4.72 -20.19 5.73
N ARG A 230 -5.45 -19.17 5.34
CA ARG A 230 -6.63 -19.32 4.47
C ARG A 230 -6.25 -19.78 3.07
N TYR A 231 -5.19 -19.21 2.51
CA TYR A 231 -4.68 -19.60 1.20
C TYR A 231 -4.18 -21.04 1.18
N LEU A 232 -3.50 -21.49 2.26
CA LEU A 232 -3.01 -22.87 2.37
C LEU A 232 -4.16 -23.88 2.39
N ILE A 233 -5.26 -23.59 3.10
CA ILE A 233 -6.45 -24.43 3.14
C ILE A 233 -7.16 -24.47 1.78
N GLU A 234 -7.17 -23.37 1.05
CA GLU A 234 -7.80 -23.28 -0.27
C GLU A 234 -6.99 -24.07 -1.32
N CYS A 235 -5.65 -24.03 -1.25
CA CYS A 235 -4.77 -24.84 -2.10
C CYS A 235 -4.86 -26.36 -1.82
N GLU A 236 -5.15 -26.79 -0.60
CA GLU A 236 -5.33 -28.21 -0.27
C GLU A 236 -6.69 -28.77 -0.75
N ARG A 237 -7.65 -27.91 -1.09
CA ARG A 237 -8.97 -28.32 -1.61
C ARG A 237 -9.02 -28.51 -3.13
N HIS A 238 -7.99 -28.14 -3.85
CA HIS A 238 -7.82 -28.32 -5.29
C HIS A 238 -6.72 -29.32 -5.61
#